data_2e5f779af69a18d6c3aa9ada4e6b8013
#
_entry.id   2e5f779af69a18d6c3aa9ada4e6b8013
#
_cell.length_a   1.000
_cell.length_b   1.000
_cell.length_c   1.000
_cell.angle_alpha   90.00
_cell.angle_beta   90.00
_cell.angle_gamma   90.00
#
_symmetry.space_group_name_H-M   'P 1'
#
loop_
_entity.id
_entity.type
_entity.pdbx_description
1 polymer ?
#
loop_
_entity_poly.entity_id
_entity_poly.type
_entity_poly.pdbx_seq_one_letter_code
_entity_poly.pdbx_strand_id
1 'polypeptide(L)'
;MNNFNIHLIKEGAKIIKNGGIVLFPTETVYGIGANALNDEAVKKIFVAKGRAQDNPLILHISDMNMLDQIAENVSEMEYKLMDAFWPGPFTIILNKKRGIANVATCNGDTVGVRMPSNKIAHDLIKESGVPIAAPSANISGKPSGTKMSDIINELQDKVDFMIDGGETDIGIESTVVRVINDEVRILRPGKITKEDIERVVSQVEIDKNVMGEVSSNEKVLSPGMKYRHYAPKTHCKLVYSKDYDIMKKTICELADREKNNNVLILAFTEDLKYYDNYKCIDIGSKNNLDEVSHRIFSLLRKVDDYNVDLAIIEGMSQEGLGLAIINRLIRACEHDYVEI
;
A
#
# COMPACT_ATOMS: atom_id res chain seq x y z
N MET A 1 -25.12 8.24 -3.64
CA MET A 1 -24.42 7.95 -4.89
C MET A 1 -25.18 8.53 -6.06
N ASN A 2 -24.46 9.13 -7.01
CA ASN A 2 -25.05 9.62 -8.24
C ASN A 2 -25.43 8.42 -9.12
N ASN A 3 -26.52 8.48 -9.90
CA ASN A 3 -26.94 7.39 -10.80
C ASN A 3 -25.83 6.94 -11.76
N PHE A 4 -24.89 7.83 -12.09
CA PHE A 4 -23.70 7.56 -12.90
C PHE A 4 -22.76 6.54 -12.25
N ASN A 5 -22.46 6.70 -10.97
CA ASN A 5 -21.58 5.77 -10.25
C ASN A 5 -22.17 4.36 -10.12
N ILE A 6 -23.50 4.24 -9.99
CA ILE A 6 -24.19 2.94 -9.93
C ILE A 6 -24.04 2.19 -11.25
N HIS A 7 -24.14 2.90 -12.40
CA HIS A 7 -23.94 2.28 -13.70
C HIS A 7 -22.52 1.75 -13.90
N LEU A 8 -21.50 2.55 -13.55
CA LEU A 8 -20.10 2.14 -13.64
C LEU A 8 -19.79 0.91 -12.75
N ILE A 9 -20.36 0.86 -11.55
CA ILE A 9 -20.20 -0.29 -10.64
C ILE A 9 -20.78 -1.56 -11.25
N LYS A 10 -21.99 -1.50 -11.82
CA LYS A 10 -22.62 -2.65 -12.48
C LYS A 10 -21.85 -3.14 -13.71
N GLU A 11 -21.33 -2.22 -14.51
CA GLU A 11 -20.50 -2.57 -15.67
C GLU A 11 -19.18 -3.20 -15.23
N GLY A 12 -18.47 -2.60 -14.25
CA GLY A 12 -17.27 -3.17 -13.67
C GLY A 12 -17.50 -4.57 -13.07
N ALA A 13 -18.61 -4.75 -12.35
CA ALA A 13 -18.97 -6.05 -11.77
C ALA A 13 -19.21 -7.13 -12.85
N LYS A 14 -19.87 -6.75 -13.96
CA LYS A 14 -20.06 -7.65 -15.10
C LYS A 14 -18.73 -8.06 -15.72
N ILE A 15 -17.80 -7.13 -15.87
CA ILE A 15 -16.45 -7.40 -16.39
C ILE A 15 -15.70 -8.36 -15.46
N ILE A 16 -15.71 -8.14 -14.14
CA ILE A 16 -15.11 -9.05 -13.14
C ILE A 16 -15.70 -10.46 -13.25
N LYS A 17 -17.05 -10.57 -13.32
CA LYS A 17 -17.73 -11.88 -13.49
C LYS A 17 -17.28 -12.62 -14.74
N ASN A 18 -17.03 -11.91 -15.82
CA ASN A 18 -16.62 -12.46 -17.11
C ASN A 18 -15.10 -12.69 -17.23
N GLY A 19 -14.35 -12.55 -16.12
CA GLY A 19 -12.91 -12.80 -16.08
C GLY A 19 -12.06 -11.65 -16.63
N GLY A 20 -12.61 -10.44 -16.69
CA GLY A 20 -11.85 -9.22 -16.97
C GLY A 20 -11.24 -8.63 -15.70
N ILE A 21 -10.43 -7.56 -15.89
CA ILE A 21 -9.77 -6.82 -14.82
C ILE A 21 -10.25 -5.37 -14.79
N VAL A 22 -10.53 -4.87 -13.58
CA VAL A 22 -11.09 -3.55 -13.34
C VAL A 22 -10.20 -2.75 -12.41
N LEU A 23 -9.93 -1.50 -12.76
CA LEU A 23 -9.26 -0.54 -11.91
C LEU A 23 -10.32 0.22 -11.10
N PHE A 24 -10.15 0.27 -9.76
CA PHE A 24 -11.12 0.88 -8.85
C PHE A 24 -10.46 1.48 -7.61
N PRO A 25 -11.07 2.52 -7.01
CA PRO A 25 -10.57 3.14 -5.78
C PRO A 25 -10.88 2.27 -4.55
N THR A 26 -10.00 2.33 -3.56
CA THR A 26 -10.30 1.96 -2.18
C THR A 26 -10.05 3.18 -1.27
N GLU A 27 -10.28 3.08 0.04
CA GLU A 27 -9.92 4.15 0.98
C GLU A 27 -8.40 4.30 1.15
N THR A 28 -7.61 3.30 0.77
CA THR A 28 -6.15 3.29 0.88
C THR A 28 -5.45 3.78 -0.39
N VAL A 29 -5.53 3.00 -1.44
CA VAL A 29 -4.96 3.27 -2.77
C VAL A 29 -5.88 2.65 -3.83
N TYR A 30 -5.74 3.02 -5.09
CA TYR A 30 -6.41 2.32 -6.18
C TYR A 30 -5.94 0.88 -6.31
N GLY A 31 -6.85 -0.02 -6.68
CA GLY A 31 -6.59 -1.43 -6.93
C GLY A 31 -6.85 -1.84 -8.37
N ILE A 32 -6.18 -2.88 -8.85
CA ILE A 32 -6.52 -3.60 -10.08
C ILE A 32 -7.12 -4.93 -9.66
N GLY A 33 -8.42 -5.14 -9.89
CA GLY A 33 -9.17 -6.28 -9.41
C GLY A 33 -9.56 -7.29 -10.48
N ALA A 34 -9.55 -8.55 -10.08
CA ALA A 34 -10.08 -9.68 -10.84
C ALA A 34 -10.84 -10.64 -9.93
N ASN A 35 -11.67 -11.50 -10.53
CA ASN A 35 -12.33 -12.59 -9.81
C ASN A 35 -11.30 -13.51 -9.16
N ALA A 36 -11.27 -13.54 -7.83
CA ALA A 36 -10.31 -14.31 -7.02
C ALA A 36 -10.48 -15.84 -7.14
N LEU A 37 -11.58 -16.31 -7.73
CA LEU A 37 -11.87 -17.73 -7.96
C LEU A 37 -11.43 -18.21 -9.35
N ASN A 38 -10.88 -17.32 -10.17
CA ASN A 38 -10.52 -17.58 -11.56
C ASN A 38 -9.01 -17.33 -11.81
N ASP A 39 -8.22 -18.38 -11.94
CA ASP A 39 -6.77 -18.29 -12.18
C ASP A 39 -6.42 -17.46 -13.43
N GLU A 40 -7.17 -17.62 -14.53
CA GLU A 40 -6.90 -16.88 -15.77
C GLU A 40 -7.19 -15.37 -15.62
N ALA A 41 -8.23 -15.03 -14.88
CA ALA A 41 -8.52 -13.63 -14.57
C ALA A 41 -7.43 -13.00 -13.68
N VAL A 42 -6.98 -13.73 -12.66
CA VAL A 42 -5.92 -13.27 -11.76
C VAL A 42 -4.58 -13.12 -12.48
N LYS A 43 -4.23 -14.02 -13.41
CA LYS A 43 -3.01 -13.91 -14.23
C LYS A 43 -2.94 -12.61 -15.03
N LYS A 44 -4.08 -12.09 -15.51
CA LYS A 44 -4.14 -10.80 -16.21
C LYS A 44 -3.61 -9.65 -15.36
N ILE A 45 -3.85 -9.66 -14.02
CA ILE A 45 -3.31 -8.65 -13.11
C ILE A 45 -1.78 -8.66 -13.12
N PHE A 46 -1.17 -9.85 -13.04
CA PHE A 46 0.29 -9.99 -13.06
C PHE A 46 0.89 -9.48 -14.37
N VAL A 47 0.25 -9.79 -15.50
CA VAL A 47 0.66 -9.30 -16.82
C VAL A 47 0.52 -7.77 -16.92
N ALA A 48 -0.63 -7.22 -16.54
CA ALA A 48 -0.90 -5.78 -16.63
C ALA A 48 0.09 -4.94 -15.82
N LYS A 49 0.51 -5.45 -14.65
CA LYS A 49 1.46 -4.78 -13.74
C LYS A 49 2.93 -5.07 -14.03
N GLY A 50 3.26 -6.12 -14.78
CA GLY A 50 4.61 -6.68 -14.80
C GLY A 50 5.04 -7.19 -13.42
N ARG A 51 4.10 -7.81 -12.66
CA ARG A 51 4.31 -8.25 -11.28
C ARG A 51 4.94 -9.64 -11.24
N ALA A 52 5.87 -9.85 -10.31
CA ALA A 52 6.43 -11.15 -10.02
C ALA A 52 5.35 -12.11 -9.48
N GLN A 53 5.33 -13.34 -9.99
CA GLN A 53 4.27 -14.32 -9.68
C GLN A 53 4.37 -14.96 -8.30
N ASP A 54 5.45 -14.73 -7.56
CA ASP A 54 5.67 -15.17 -6.18
C ASP A 54 5.27 -14.11 -5.13
N ASN A 55 4.62 -13.02 -5.56
CA ASN A 55 4.16 -11.94 -4.69
C ASN A 55 2.63 -11.99 -4.55
N PRO A 56 2.08 -12.55 -3.45
CA PRO A 56 0.65 -12.85 -3.31
C PRO A 56 -0.23 -11.61 -3.38
N LEU A 57 -1.52 -11.80 -3.61
CA LEU A 57 -2.52 -10.75 -3.69
C LEU A 57 -3.44 -10.80 -2.46
N ILE A 58 -3.98 -9.65 -2.09
CA ILE A 58 -5.02 -9.53 -1.07
C ILE A 58 -6.38 -9.72 -1.74
N LEU A 59 -7.24 -10.53 -1.14
CA LEU A 59 -8.62 -10.72 -1.57
C LEU A 59 -9.53 -9.76 -0.81
N HIS A 60 -10.37 -9.08 -1.58
CA HIS A 60 -11.33 -8.12 -1.05
C HIS A 60 -12.73 -8.73 -1.05
N ILE A 61 -13.42 -8.59 0.09
CA ILE A 61 -14.78 -9.08 0.32
C ILE A 61 -15.72 -7.94 0.69
N SER A 62 -17.02 -8.14 0.53
CA SER A 62 -18.07 -7.18 0.93
C SER A 62 -18.85 -7.60 2.18
N ASP A 63 -18.77 -8.87 2.57
CA ASP A 63 -19.48 -9.41 3.72
C ASP A 63 -18.81 -10.69 4.24
N MET A 64 -19.25 -11.14 5.42
CA MET A 64 -18.69 -12.34 6.07
C MET A 64 -19.07 -13.66 5.35
N ASN A 65 -20.17 -13.70 4.57
CA ASN A 65 -20.48 -14.91 3.80
C ASN A 65 -19.43 -15.16 2.70
N MET A 66 -18.82 -14.09 2.15
CA MET A 66 -17.69 -14.24 1.23
C MET A 66 -16.44 -14.75 1.95
N LEU A 67 -16.22 -14.38 3.24
CA LEU A 67 -15.11 -14.91 4.02
C LEU A 67 -15.19 -16.44 4.15
N ASP A 68 -16.37 -16.97 4.43
CA ASP A 68 -16.62 -18.42 4.56
C ASP A 68 -16.29 -19.22 3.28
N GLN A 69 -16.26 -18.56 2.13
CA GLN A 69 -15.88 -19.18 0.85
C GLN A 69 -14.36 -19.30 0.66
N ILE A 70 -13.58 -18.46 1.34
CA ILE A 70 -12.15 -18.27 1.05
C ILE A 70 -11.22 -18.62 2.21
N ALA A 71 -11.70 -18.62 3.45
CA ALA A 71 -10.92 -18.91 4.63
C ALA A 71 -11.51 -20.07 5.45
N GLU A 72 -10.66 -20.79 6.17
CA GLU A 72 -11.04 -21.86 7.06
C GLU A 72 -10.27 -21.77 8.38
N ASN A 73 -10.82 -22.40 9.44
CA ASN A 73 -10.22 -22.42 10.77
C ASN A 73 -9.90 -21.01 11.33
N VAL A 74 -10.81 -20.08 11.11
CA VAL A 74 -10.68 -18.70 11.62
C VAL A 74 -10.86 -18.72 13.14
N SER A 75 -9.89 -18.17 13.86
CA SER A 75 -9.88 -18.15 15.34
C SER A 75 -10.77 -17.03 15.90
N GLU A 76 -11.12 -17.13 17.19
CA GLU A 76 -11.88 -16.07 17.89
C GLU A 76 -11.10 -14.74 17.90
N MET A 77 -9.78 -14.78 18.02
CA MET A 77 -8.94 -13.58 17.96
C MET A 77 -8.99 -12.92 16.59
N GLU A 78 -8.95 -13.69 15.50
CA GLU A 78 -9.09 -13.17 14.15
C GLU A 78 -10.46 -12.52 13.93
N TYR A 79 -11.55 -13.15 14.40
CA TYR A 79 -12.89 -12.53 14.36
C TYR A 79 -12.95 -11.24 15.17
N LYS A 80 -12.35 -11.20 16.36
CA LYS A 80 -12.29 -9.99 17.18
C LYS A 80 -11.58 -8.83 16.50
N LEU A 81 -10.51 -9.11 15.74
CA LEU A 81 -9.81 -8.11 14.94
C LEU A 81 -10.66 -7.65 13.75
N MET A 82 -11.36 -8.57 13.07
CA MET A 82 -12.27 -8.22 11.98
C MET A 82 -13.40 -7.32 12.46
N ASP A 83 -14.03 -7.66 13.56
CA ASP A 83 -15.13 -6.87 14.14
C ASP A 83 -14.68 -5.45 14.53
N ALA A 84 -13.41 -5.29 14.95
CA ALA A 84 -12.87 -4.01 15.34
C ALA A 84 -12.47 -3.14 14.14
N PHE A 85 -11.98 -3.74 13.05
CA PHE A 85 -11.29 -3.00 11.98
C PHE A 85 -11.89 -3.18 10.58
N TRP A 86 -12.95 -3.99 10.40
CA TRP A 86 -13.67 -4.12 9.15
C TRP A 86 -15.09 -3.53 9.25
N PRO A 87 -15.53 -2.85 8.17
CA PRO A 87 -14.80 -2.52 6.96
C PRO A 87 -13.74 -1.43 7.21
N GLY A 88 -12.53 -1.61 6.60
CA GLY A 88 -11.44 -0.67 6.83
C GLY A 88 -10.09 -1.05 6.22
N PRO A 89 -9.05 -0.25 6.51
CA PRO A 89 -7.71 -0.40 5.95
C PRO A 89 -6.90 -1.50 6.69
N PHE A 90 -7.51 -2.65 6.91
CA PHE A 90 -6.96 -3.74 7.69
C PHE A 90 -7.09 -5.08 6.96
N THR A 91 -5.97 -5.79 6.82
CA THR A 91 -5.86 -7.08 6.14
C THR A 91 -5.40 -8.14 7.13
N ILE A 92 -6.06 -9.29 7.15
CA ILE A 92 -5.68 -10.44 7.97
C ILE A 92 -5.23 -11.56 7.04
N ILE A 93 -4.09 -12.20 7.36
CA ILE A 93 -3.61 -13.40 6.69
C ILE A 93 -4.24 -14.61 7.38
N LEU A 94 -5.08 -15.32 6.66
CA LEU A 94 -5.87 -16.46 7.14
C LEU A 94 -5.44 -17.77 6.47
N ASN A 95 -5.87 -18.91 7.01
CA ASN A 95 -5.73 -20.20 6.34
C ASN A 95 -6.65 -20.25 5.12
N LYS A 96 -6.11 -20.61 3.98
CA LYS A 96 -6.80 -20.62 2.69
C LYS A 96 -7.71 -21.83 2.56
N LYS A 97 -8.96 -21.60 2.19
CA LYS A 97 -9.90 -22.65 1.78
C LYS A 97 -9.65 -23.06 0.31
N ARG A 98 -10.04 -24.28 -0.07
CA ARG A 98 -9.98 -24.74 -1.46
C ARG A 98 -10.94 -23.93 -2.35
N GLY A 99 -10.56 -23.73 -3.62
CA GLY A 99 -11.40 -23.02 -4.60
C GLY A 99 -10.94 -21.60 -4.92
N ILE A 100 -10.00 -21.04 -4.17
CA ILE A 100 -9.34 -19.76 -4.53
C ILE A 100 -8.33 -20.02 -5.64
N ALA A 101 -8.21 -19.07 -6.57
CA ALA A 101 -7.18 -19.08 -7.59
C ALA A 101 -5.78 -19.27 -6.97
N ASN A 102 -5.09 -20.31 -7.38
CA ASN A 102 -3.76 -20.61 -6.83
C ASN A 102 -2.75 -19.52 -7.13
N VAL A 103 -2.90 -18.86 -8.27
CA VAL A 103 -2.08 -17.71 -8.68
C VAL A 103 -2.21 -16.55 -7.69
N ALA A 104 -3.41 -16.31 -7.15
CA ALA A 104 -3.62 -15.21 -6.18
C ALA A 104 -2.82 -15.41 -4.87
N THR A 105 -2.58 -16.65 -4.46
CA THR A 105 -1.87 -17.00 -3.23
C THR A 105 -0.46 -17.54 -3.48
N CYS A 106 0.03 -17.48 -4.71
CA CYS A 106 1.33 -18.04 -5.12
C CYS A 106 1.49 -19.52 -4.70
N ASN A 107 0.42 -20.32 -4.85
CA ASN A 107 0.32 -21.72 -4.39
C ASN A 107 0.54 -21.90 -2.87
N GLY A 108 0.35 -20.84 -2.07
CA GLY A 108 0.45 -20.92 -0.61
C GLY A 108 -0.83 -21.43 0.05
N ASP A 109 -0.71 -21.80 1.33
CA ASP A 109 -1.81 -22.28 2.17
C ASP A 109 -2.51 -21.15 2.95
N THR A 110 -2.11 -19.92 2.71
CA THR A 110 -2.68 -18.73 3.36
C THR A 110 -3.17 -17.74 2.33
N VAL A 111 -4.09 -16.88 2.77
CA VAL A 111 -4.71 -15.82 1.97
C VAL A 111 -4.84 -14.55 2.79
N GLY A 112 -4.43 -13.42 2.22
CA GLY A 112 -4.71 -12.10 2.80
C GLY A 112 -6.14 -11.67 2.46
N VAL A 113 -6.94 -11.33 3.46
CA VAL A 113 -8.34 -10.92 3.28
C VAL A 113 -8.56 -9.54 3.87
N ARG A 114 -9.35 -8.71 3.19
CA ARG A 114 -9.74 -7.37 3.62
C ARG A 114 -11.18 -7.07 3.22
N MET A 115 -11.90 -6.35 4.05
CA MET A 115 -13.18 -5.72 3.72
C MET A 115 -12.96 -4.20 3.64
N PRO A 116 -12.88 -3.59 2.43
CA PRO A 116 -12.61 -2.18 2.30
C PRO A 116 -13.80 -1.33 2.73
N SER A 117 -13.53 -0.15 3.31
CA SER A 117 -14.58 0.81 3.70
C SER A 117 -15.02 1.75 2.57
N ASN A 118 -14.23 1.87 1.49
CA ASN A 118 -14.61 2.68 0.35
C ASN A 118 -15.87 2.13 -0.32
N LYS A 119 -16.88 2.99 -0.47
CA LYS A 119 -18.20 2.58 -0.94
C LYS A 119 -18.19 2.03 -2.38
N ILE A 120 -17.34 2.57 -3.27
CA ILE A 120 -17.23 2.09 -4.65
C ILE A 120 -16.65 0.68 -4.67
N ALA A 121 -15.56 0.46 -3.92
CA ALA A 121 -14.95 -0.86 -3.78
C ALA A 121 -15.94 -1.88 -3.21
N HIS A 122 -16.58 -1.54 -2.09
CA HIS A 122 -17.54 -2.40 -1.43
C HIS A 122 -18.71 -2.78 -2.35
N ASP A 123 -19.32 -1.81 -3.02
CA ASP A 123 -20.45 -2.04 -3.91
C ASP A 123 -20.03 -2.84 -5.18
N LEU A 124 -18.82 -2.59 -5.72
CA LEU A 124 -18.26 -3.36 -6.84
C LEU A 124 -18.11 -4.85 -6.45
N ILE A 125 -17.55 -5.14 -5.27
CA ILE A 125 -17.38 -6.50 -4.77
C ILE A 125 -18.75 -7.15 -4.58
N LYS A 126 -19.67 -6.46 -3.91
CA LYS A 126 -21.03 -6.93 -3.66
C LYS A 126 -21.79 -7.24 -4.95
N GLU A 127 -21.76 -6.33 -5.93
CA GLU A 127 -22.44 -6.49 -7.22
C GLU A 127 -21.80 -7.59 -8.08
N SER A 128 -20.46 -7.79 -7.95
CA SER A 128 -19.78 -8.88 -8.65
C SER A 128 -20.14 -10.25 -8.07
N GLY A 129 -20.56 -10.33 -6.80
CA GLY A 129 -20.95 -11.57 -6.12
C GLY A 129 -19.78 -12.56 -5.92
N VAL A 130 -18.55 -12.12 -6.10
CA VAL A 130 -17.32 -12.92 -5.92
C VAL A 130 -16.26 -12.12 -5.16
N PRO A 131 -15.38 -12.76 -4.38
CA PRO A 131 -14.20 -12.09 -3.83
C PRO A 131 -13.31 -11.55 -4.96
N ILE A 132 -12.74 -10.36 -4.77
CA ILE A 132 -11.87 -9.71 -5.76
C ILE A 132 -10.42 -9.73 -5.29
N ALA A 133 -9.54 -10.39 -6.03
CA ALA A 133 -8.10 -10.30 -5.83
C ALA A 133 -7.60 -8.96 -6.40
N ALA A 134 -7.03 -8.11 -5.55
CA ALA A 134 -6.57 -6.79 -6.00
C ALA A 134 -5.28 -6.33 -5.30
N PRO A 135 -4.16 -6.21 -6.02
CA PRO A 135 -3.01 -5.42 -5.59
C PRO A 135 -3.24 -3.94 -5.89
N SER A 136 -2.35 -3.07 -5.39
CA SER A 136 -2.33 -1.64 -5.73
C SER A 136 -2.25 -1.38 -7.24
N ALA A 137 -2.87 -0.30 -7.71
CA ALA A 137 -2.86 0.10 -9.11
C ALA A 137 -1.59 0.91 -9.42
N ASN A 138 -0.59 0.25 -9.98
CA ASN A 138 0.67 0.82 -10.48
C ASN A 138 1.41 -0.24 -11.29
N ILE A 139 2.30 0.16 -12.18
CA ILE A 139 3.33 -0.74 -12.72
C ILE A 139 4.25 -1.16 -11.56
N SER A 140 4.62 -2.44 -11.49
CA SER A 140 5.46 -2.97 -10.40
C SER A 140 6.73 -2.15 -10.22
N GLY A 141 7.06 -1.84 -8.96
CA GLY A 141 8.19 -0.99 -8.59
C GLY A 141 7.86 0.48 -8.41
N LYS A 142 6.89 1.04 -9.14
CA LYS A 142 6.48 2.45 -9.03
C LYS A 142 5.59 2.72 -7.80
N PRO A 143 5.46 3.98 -7.33
CA PRO A 143 4.54 4.35 -6.26
C PRO A 143 3.09 3.98 -6.60
N SER A 144 2.32 3.59 -5.59
CA SER A 144 0.90 3.26 -5.76
C SER A 144 0.09 4.49 -6.20
N GLY A 145 -0.97 4.29 -6.99
CA GLY A 145 -1.85 5.39 -7.40
C GLY A 145 -2.87 5.73 -6.31
N THR A 146 -2.99 7.00 -5.97
CA THR A 146 -3.98 7.51 -5.00
C THR A 146 -5.11 8.27 -5.69
N LYS A 147 -4.96 8.57 -6.98
CA LYS A 147 -5.97 9.15 -7.87
C LYS A 147 -5.81 8.63 -9.30
N MET A 148 -6.87 8.71 -10.08
CA MET A 148 -6.88 8.21 -11.46
C MET A 148 -5.79 8.83 -12.33
N SER A 149 -5.55 10.15 -12.19
CA SER A 149 -4.49 10.86 -12.94
C SER A 149 -3.08 10.32 -12.72
N ASP A 150 -2.81 9.66 -11.59
CA ASP A 150 -1.50 9.07 -11.28
C ASP A 150 -1.21 7.83 -12.12
N ILE A 151 -2.24 7.11 -12.56
CA ILE A 151 -2.15 5.74 -13.07
C ILE A 151 -2.75 5.53 -14.46
N ILE A 152 -3.57 6.47 -14.94
CA ILE A 152 -4.28 6.31 -16.21
C ILE A 152 -3.32 6.07 -17.38
N ASN A 153 -2.26 6.86 -17.48
CA ASN A 153 -1.28 6.74 -18.57
C ASN A 153 -0.46 5.43 -18.52
N GLU A 154 -0.42 4.77 -17.36
CA GLU A 154 0.32 3.51 -17.17
C GLU A 154 -0.54 2.27 -17.43
N LEU A 155 -1.86 2.38 -17.22
CA LEU A 155 -2.74 1.21 -17.09
C LEU A 155 -3.95 1.21 -18.02
N GLN A 156 -4.33 2.32 -18.67
CA GLN A 156 -5.54 2.40 -19.50
C GLN A 156 -5.60 1.35 -20.60
N ASP A 157 -4.47 1.03 -21.24
CA ASP A 157 -4.40 0.04 -22.32
C ASP A 157 -4.18 -1.40 -21.81
N LYS A 158 -4.19 -1.60 -20.49
CA LYS A 158 -3.87 -2.87 -19.83
C LYS A 158 -5.00 -3.43 -18.97
N VAL A 159 -6.06 -2.66 -18.78
CA VAL A 159 -7.24 -3.05 -17.99
C VAL A 159 -8.51 -2.97 -18.86
N ASP A 160 -9.49 -3.80 -18.54
CA ASP A 160 -10.72 -3.86 -19.32
C ASP A 160 -11.69 -2.72 -18.96
N PHE A 161 -11.59 -2.16 -17.74
CA PHE A 161 -12.46 -1.07 -17.28
C PHE A 161 -11.82 -0.28 -16.14
N MET A 162 -12.25 0.97 -15.99
CA MET A 162 -11.75 1.86 -14.93
C MET A 162 -12.91 2.61 -14.27
N ILE A 163 -12.91 2.65 -12.94
CA ILE A 163 -13.86 3.41 -12.14
C ILE A 163 -13.09 4.52 -11.44
N ASP A 164 -13.31 5.76 -11.83
CA ASP A 164 -12.75 6.91 -11.14
C ASP A 164 -13.66 7.28 -9.96
N GLY A 165 -13.11 7.24 -8.76
CA GLY A 165 -13.78 7.62 -7.52
C GLY A 165 -13.13 8.83 -6.83
N GLY A 166 -12.27 9.56 -7.53
CA GLY A 166 -11.52 10.68 -6.96
C GLY A 166 -10.25 10.24 -6.24
N GLU A 167 -9.80 11.06 -5.33
CA GLU A 167 -8.61 10.81 -4.51
C GLU A 167 -8.94 9.89 -3.33
N THR A 168 -8.00 9.00 -2.95
CA THR A 168 -8.19 8.08 -1.83
C THR A 168 -7.95 8.78 -0.49
N ASP A 169 -8.64 8.35 0.58
CA ASP A 169 -8.63 9.07 1.86
C ASP A 169 -7.32 8.93 2.64
N ILE A 170 -6.62 7.77 2.54
CA ILE A 170 -5.48 7.40 3.40
C ILE A 170 -4.13 7.58 2.69
N GLY A 171 -4.03 7.17 1.43
CA GLY A 171 -2.85 7.36 0.60
C GLY A 171 -1.76 6.29 0.70
N ILE A 172 -1.80 5.41 1.70
CA ILE A 172 -0.91 4.24 1.84
C ILE A 172 -1.72 2.96 1.98
N GLU A 173 -1.11 1.81 1.69
CA GLU A 173 -1.79 0.50 1.75
C GLU A 173 -2.17 0.10 3.18
N SER A 174 -3.11 -0.84 3.29
CA SER A 174 -3.64 -1.41 4.54
C SER A 174 -2.56 -1.97 5.45
N THR A 175 -2.79 -1.93 6.76
CA THR A 175 -2.09 -2.74 7.74
C THR A 175 -2.33 -4.22 7.43
N VAL A 176 -1.28 -5.05 7.48
CA VAL A 176 -1.37 -6.50 7.28
C VAL A 176 -0.88 -7.21 8.52
N VAL A 177 -1.73 -8.08 9.07
CA VAL A 177 -1.41 -8.87 10.24
C VAL A 177 -1.61 -10.37 10.00
N ARG A 178 -0.98 -11.18 10.84
CA ARG A 178 -1.26 -12.60 11.01
C ARG A 178 -1.32 -12.95 12.50
N VAL A 179 -2.25 -13.81 12.87
CA VAL A 179 -2.31 -14.39 14.20
C VAL A 179 -1.49 -15.69 14.20
N ILE A 180 -0.52 -15.79 15.13
CA ILE A 180 0.36 -16.95 15.28
C ILE A 180 0.47 -17.25 16.79
N ASN A 181 0.02 -18.42 17.24
CA ASN A 181 0.06 -18.83 18.65
C ASN A 181 -0.55 -17.77 19.59
N ASP A 182 -1.73 -17.27 19.26
CA ASP A 182 -2.47 -16.23 19.98
C ASP A 182 -1.74 -14.87 20.12
N GLU A 183 -0.75 -14.62 19.26
CA GLU A 183 -0.05 -13.34 19.12
C GLU A 183 -0.37 -12.73 17.77
N VAL A 184 -0.66 -11.43 17.73
CA VAL A 184 -0.84 -10.67 16.49
C VAL A 184 0.51 -10.15 16.01
N ARG A 185 0.91 -10.58 14.83
CA ARG A 185 2.14 -10.12 14.18
C ARG A 185 1.84 -9.19 13.04
N ILE A 186 2.33 -7.94 13.12
CA ILE A 186 2.20 -6.95 12.05
C ILE A 186 3.27 -7.25 11.00
N LEU A 187 2.83 -7.69 9.82
CA LEU A 187 3.68 -7.99 8.67
C LEU A 187 3.93 -6.76 7.79
N ARG A 188 2.97 -5.84 7.76
CA ARG A 188 3.07 -4.55 7.05
C ARG A 188 2.33 -3.49 7.86
N PRO A 189 3.00 -2.45 8.36
CA PRO A 189 2.34 -1.35 9.05
C PRO A 189 1.51 -0.52 8.06
N GLY A 190 0.43 0.07 8.53
CA GLY A 190 -0.50 0.92 7.77
C GLY A 190 -1.26 1.86 8.69
N LYS A 191 -2.43 2.34 8.24
CA LYS A 191 -3.25 3.31 8.99
C LYS A 191 -3.72 2.77 10.34
N ILE A 192 -4.06 1.48 10.44
CA ILE A 192 -4.33 0.83 11.72
C ILE A 192 -2.98 0.52 12.36
N THR A 193 -2.68 1.21 13.43
CA THR A 193 -1.36 1.18 14.09
C THR A 193 -1.26 0.02 15.08
N LYS A 194 -0.04 -0.22 15.59
CA LYS A 194 0.18 -1.20 16.67
C LYS A 194 -0.66 -0.85 17.88
N GLU A 195 -0.66 0.43 18.27
CA GLU A 195 -1.38 0.95 19.41
C GLU A 195 -2.89 0.80 19.27
N ASP A 196 -3.44 0.91 18.05
CA ASP A 196 -4.85 0.63 17.78
C ASP A 196 -5.19 -0.86 18.00
N ILE A 197 -4.31 -1.76 17.52
CA ILE A 197 -4.50 -3.21 17.68
C ILE A 197 -4.36 -3.60 19.15
N GLU A 198 -3.44 -3.02 19.90
CA GLU A 198 -3.24 -3.26 21.33
C GLU A 198 -4.45 -2.88 22.22
N ARG A 199 -5.32 -1.98 21.73
CA ARG A 199 -6.60 -1.68 22.39
C ARG A 199 -7.63 -2.82 22.26
N VAL A 200 -7.43 -3.70 21.27
CA VAL A 200 -8.33 -4.83 21.00
C VAL A 200 -7.78 -6.14 21.56
N VAL A 201 -6.47 -6.36 21.48
CA VAL A 201 -5.78 -7.58 21.90
C VAL A 201 -4.48 -7.25 22.62
N SER A 202 -4.04 -8.10 23.56
CA SER A 202 -2.93 -7.77 24.46
C SER A 202 -1.53 -8.08 23.91
N GLN A 203 -1.42 -8.94 22.90
CA GLN A 203 -0.12 -9.40 22.39
C GLN A 203 0.02 -9.01 20.92
N VAL A 204 0.82 -7.96 20.66
CA VAL A 204 1.06 -7.42 19.30
C VAL A 204 2.55 -7.19 19.09
N GLU A 205 3.11 -7.84 18.09
CA GLU A 205 4.50 -7.66 17.69
C GLU A 205 4.61 -7.14 16.25
N ILE A 206 5.69 -6.40 16.00
CA ILE A 206 6.07 -5.98 14.65
C ILE A 206 7.06 -7.03 14.11
N ASP A 207 6.76 -7.58 12.92
CA ASP A 207 7.67 -8.55 12.31
C ASP A 207 9.03 -7.91 12.01
N LYS A 208 10.10 -8.64 12.26
CA LYS A 208 11.49 -8.19 12.05
C LYS A 208 11.78 -7.71 10.63
N ASN A 209 11.04 -8.22 9.64
CA ASN A 209 11.21 -7.89 8.23
C ASN A 209 10.49 -6.59 7.83
N VAL A 210 9.80 -5.93 8.75
CA VAL A 210 9.09 -4.66 8.46
C VAL A 210 10.08 -3.57 8.05
N MET A 211 11.19 -3.43 8.76
CA MET A 211 12.21 -2.40 8.48
C MET A 211 13.42 -2.95 7.71
N GLY A 212 13.62 -4.27 7.71
CA GLY A 212 14.77 -4.94 7.11
C GLY A 212 14.55 -5.36 5.65
N GLU A 213 15.63 -5.77 5.02
CA GLU A 213 15.60 -6.47 3.74
C GLU A 213 15.20 -7.93 3.93
N VAL A 214 14.29 -8.40 3.10
CA VAL A 214 13.89 -9.81 3.05
C VAL A 214 14.80 -10.56 2.08
N SER A 215 15.39 -11.66 2.52
CA SER A 215 16.27 -12.46 1.66
C SER A 215 15.49 -13.00 0.43
N SER A 216 16.18 -13.14 -0.71
CA SER A 216 15.57 -13.60 -1.96
C SER A 216 14.91 -14.97 -1.86
N ASN A 217 15.34 -15.81 -0.92
CA ASN A 217 14.85 -17.19 -0.72
C ASN A 217 13.73 -17.29 0.34
N GLU A 218 13.39 -16.19 1.03
CA GLU A 218 12.36 -16.20 2.07
C GLU A 218 10.96 -16.12 1.44
N LYS A 219 10.05 -17.00 1.88
CA LYS A 219 8.65 -16.99 1.47
C LYS A 219 7.93 -15.84 2.16
N VAL A 220 7.44 -14.89 1.39
CA VAL A 220 6.79 -13.69 1.90
C VAL A 220 5.29 -13.91 2.02
N LEU A 221 4.72 -13.61 3.17
CA LEU A 221 3.28 -13.73 3.44
C LEU A 221 2.49 -12.45 3.11
N SER A 222 3.19 -11.31 3.02
CA SER A 222 2.56 -10.01 2.75
C SER A 222 3.12 -9.39 1.47
N PRO A 223 2.27 -8.76 0.63
CA PRO A 223 2.74 -7.97 -0.51
C PRO A 223 3.63 -6.80 -0.08
N GLY A 224 4.62 -6.46 -0.92
CA GLY A 224 5.44 -5.26 -0.71
C GLY A 224 6.69 -5.46 0.16
N MET A 225 7.06 -6.70 0.50
CA MET A 225 8.22 -6.97 1.35
C MET A 225 9.51 -7.32 0.59
N LYS A 226 9.44 -7.91 -0.61
CA LYS A 226 10.58 -8.58 -1.26
C LYS A 226 11.20 -7.83 -2.43
N TYR A 227 10.42 -7.06 -3.15
CA TYR A 227 10.83 -6.44 -4.41
C TYR A 227 10.98 -4.93 -4.28
N ARG A 228 11.66 -4.29 -5.27
CA ARG A 228 11.63 -2.85 -5.44
C ARG A 228 10.18 -2.38 -5.42
N HIS A 229 9.87 -1.45 -4.52
CA HIS A 229 8.54 -0.91 -4.35
C HIS A 229 8.58 0.60 -4.17
N TYR A 230 7.57 1.29 -4.71
CA TYR A 230 7.33 2.72 -4.50
C TYR A 230 8.44 3.65 -5.00
N ALA A 231 9.44 3.13 -5.71
CA ALA A 231 10.63 3.88 -6.07
C ALA A 231 10.40 4.73 -7.33
N PRO A 232 10.69 6.05 -7.27
CA PRO A 232 10.88 6.87 -8.46
C PRO A 232 12.04 6.35 -9.31
N LYS A 233 12.25 6.93 -10.48
CA LYS A 233 13.47 6.70 -11.28
C LYS A 233 14.65 7.45 -10.68
N THR A 234 14.41 8.66 -10.19
CA THR A 234 15.37 9.48 -9.46
C THR A 234 15.83 8.77 -8.20
N HIS A 235 17.13 8.76 -7.96
CA HIS A 235 17.69 8.21 -6.72
C HIS A 235 17.15 8.96 -5.50
N CYS A 236 16.67 8.23 -4.51
CA CYS A 236 16.12 8.79 -3.27
C CYS A 236 16.95 8.33 -2.06
N LYS A 237 17.16 9.23 -1.12
CA LYS A 237 17.82 8.95 0.16
C LYS A 237 16.94 9.44 1.31
N LEU A 238 16.69 8.57 2.28
CA LEU A 238 15.97 8.92 3.50
C LEU A 238 16.96 9.30 4.58
N VAL A 239 16.71 10.40 5.30
CA VAL A 239 17.50 10.79 6.48
C VAL A 239 16.57 10.82 7.68
N TYR A 240 16.92 10.08 8.73
CA TYR A 240 16.15 9.97 9.95
C TYR A 240 16.99 10.26 11.18
N SER A 241 16.48 11.06 12.08
CA SER A 241 16.99 11.26 13.43
C SER A 241 15.85 11.54 14.40
N LYS A 242 16.01 11.17 15.66
CA LYS A 242 15.11 11.62 16.74
C LYS A 242 15.28 13.12 17.02
N ASP A 243 16.47 13.66 16.73
CA ASP A 243 16.77 15.09 16.81
C ASP A 243 16.59 15.72 15.41
N TYR A 244 15.54 16.51 15.26
CA TYR A 244 15.22 17.17 13.99
C TYR A 244 16.27 18.19 13.55
N ASP A 245 16.98 18.85 14.49
CA ASP A 245 18.03 19.82 14.14
C ASP A 245 19.27 19.12 13.57
N ILE A 246 19.63 17.98 14.14
CA ILE A 246 20.70 17.11 13.60
C ILE A 246 20.28 16.59 12.21
N MET A 247 19.04 16.13 12.05
CA MET A 247 18.54 15.64 10.78
C MET A 247 18.64 16.70 9.68
N LYS A 248 18.13 17.92 9.93
CA LYS A 248 18.18 19.04 8.98
C LYS A 248 19.60 19.40 8.57
N LYS A 249 20.50 19.47 9.54
CA LYS A 249 21.93 19.74 9.27
C LYS A 249 22.55 18.67 8.39
N THR A 250 22.27 17.39 8.69
CA THR A 250 22.79 16.28 7.86
C THR A 250 22.23 16.30 6.45
N ILE A 251 20.97 16.65 6.27
CA ILE A 251 20.36 16.79 4.95
C ILE A 251 21.09 17.88 4.13
N CYS A 252 21.36 19.05 4.73
CA CYS A 252 22.14 20.10 4.06
C CYS A 252 23.56 19.63 3.72
N GLU A 253 24.26 18.95 4.64
CA GLU A 253 25.61 18.42 4.39
C GLU A 253 25.62 17.39 3.25
N LEU A 254 24.58 16.57 3.12
CA LEU A 254 24.44 15.62 2.03
C LEU A 254 24.14 16.35 0.70
N ALA A 255 23.24 17.33 0.72
CA ALA A 255 22.91 18.13 -0.46
C ALA A 255 24.10 18.90 -1.00
N ASP A 256 24.91 19.50 -0.11
CA ASP A 256 26.13 20.27 -0.49
C ASP A 256 27.25 19.39 -1.08
N ARG A 257 27.25 18.09 -0.81
CA ARG A 257 28.23 17.15 -1.39
C ARG A 257 27.94 16.81 -2.85
N GLU A 258 26.69 17.05 -3.32
CA GLU A 258 26.32 16.79 -4.70
C GLU A 258 26.94 17.86 -5.64
N LYS A 259 27.74 17.39 -6.60
CA LYS A 259 28.64 18.22 -7.43
C LYS A 259 27.96 19.35 -8.20
N ASN A 260 26.68 19.23 -8.49
CA ASN A 260 25.94 20.20 -9.33
C ASN A 260 24.81 20.91 -8.57
N ASN A 261 24.69 20.72 -7.26
CA ASN A 261 23.56 21.18 -6.44
C ASN A 261 22.17 20.84 -7.04
N ASN A 262 22.12 19.75 -7.84
CA ASN A 262 20.89 19.30 -8.50
C ASN A 262 20.13 18.31 -7.58
N VAL A 263 19.78 18.80 -6.39
CA VAL A 263 19.13 18.06 -5.33
C VAL A 263 17.72 18.58 -5.12
N LEU A 264 16.81 17.68 -4.79
CA LEU A 264 15.46 17.99 -4.34
C LEU A 264 15.31 17.53 -2.89
N ILE A 265 14.81 18.38 -2.01
CA ILE A 265 14.53 18.02 -0.63
C ILE A 265 13.01 17.87 -0.46
N LEU A 266 12.57 16.73 0.02
CA LEU A 266 11.19 16.48 0.45
C LEU A 266 11.14 16.76 1.96
N ALA A 267 10.59 17.91 2.34
CA ALA A 267 10.64 18.43 3.69
C ALA A 267 9.25 18.67 4.28
N PHE A 268 9.15 18.63 5.59
CA PHE A 268 7.94 19.04 6.29
C PHE A 268 7.66 20.54 6.09
N THR A 269 6.38 20.91 6.12
CA THR A 269 5.92 22.31 6.00
C THR A 269 6.68 23.24 6.94
N GLU A 270 6.91 22.81 8.18
CA GLU A 270 7.58 23.59 9.23
C GLU A 270 9.06 23.83 8.94
N ASP A 271 9.70 22.95 8.17
CA ASP A 271 11.14 22.99 7.94
C ASP A 271 11.53 23.57 6.57
N LEU A 272 10.56 23.88 5.69
CA LEU A 272 10.81 24.42 4.33
C LEU A 272 11.72 25.65 4.34
N LYS A 273 11.54 26.57 5.30
CA LYS A 273 12.38 27.78 5.41
C LYS A 273 13.84 27.49 5.73
N TYR A 274 14.12 26.36 6.35
CA TYR A 274 15.48 25.94 6.67
C TYR A 274 16.26 25.57 5.37
N TYR A 275 15.54 25.17 4.34
CA TYR A 275 16.07 24.71 3.06
C TYR A 275 15.89 25.71 1.92
N ASP A 276 15.76 27.01 2.21
CA ASP A 276 15.49 28.08 1.21
C ASP A 276 16.49 28.11 0.03
N ASN A 277 17.71 27.59 0.23
CA ASN A 277 18.75 27.51 -0.81
C ASN A 277 18.63 26.30 -1.73
N TYR A 278 17.68 25.39 -1.49
CA TYR A 278 17.50 24.16 -2.26
C TYR A 278 16.12 24.11 -2.90
N LYS A 279 15.99 23.26 -3.93
CA LYS A 279 14.66 22.90 -4.44
C LYS A 279 13.95 22.05 -3.40
N CYS A 280 12.72 22.41 -3.03
CA CYS A 280 11.96 21.70 -2.01
C CYS A 280 10.57 21.27 -2.50
N ILE A 281 10.09 20.16 -1.97
CA ILE A 281 8.69 19.74 -2.01
C ILE A 281 8.19 19.66 -0.57
N ASP A 282 7.03 20.27 -0.32
CA ASP A 282 6.29 20.16 0.93
C ASP A 282 5.59 18.80 1.03
N ILE A 283 5.97 17.98 2.02
CA ILE A 283 5.35 16.67 2.27
C ILE A 283 4.15 16.76 3.24
N GLY A 284 3.89 17.91 3.82
CA GLY A 284 2.85 18.14 4.84
C GLY A 284 3.44 18.42 6.22
N SER A 285 2.57 18.63 7.20
CA SER A 285 2.98 18.95 8.57
C SER A 285 3.49 17.72 9.33
N LYS A 286 4.62 17.85 10.04
CA LYS A 286 5.12 16.80 10.96
C LYS A 286 4.18 16.52 12.13
N ASN A 287 3.25 17.44 12.41
CA ASN A 287 2.23 17.29 13.44
C ASN A 287 0.92 16.66 12.89
N ASN A 288 0.85 16.40 11.57
CA ASN A 288 -0.30 15.80 10.91
C ASN A 288 0.16 14.71 9.92
N LEU A 289 0.54 13.55 10.45
CA LEU A 289 1.01 12.43 9.62
C LEU A 289 -0.08 11.83 8.72
N ASP A 290 -1.36 12.10 8.98
CA ASP A 290 -2.44 11.74 8.07
C ASP A 290 -2.33 12.49 6.74
N GLU A 291 -2.02 13.77 6.78
CA GLU A 291 -1.75 14.56 5.58
C GLU A 291 -0.53 14.03 4.81
N VAL A 292 0.56 13.70 5.53
CA VAL A 292 1.76 13.14 4.93
C VAL A 292 1.46 11.80 4.27
N SER A 293 0.75 10.89 4.94
CA SER A 293 0.40 9.57 4.38
C SER A 293 -0.47 9.69 3.13
N HIS A 294 -1.42 10.62 3.12
CA HIS A 294 -2.30 10.89 1.99
C HIS A 294 -1.53 11.36 0.75
N ARG A 295 -0.48 12.17 0.93
CA ARG A 295 0.27 12.84 -0.14
C ARG A 295 1.48 12.06 -0.65
N ILE A 296 2.08 11.19 0.18
CA ILE A 296 3.44 10.69 -0.03
C ILE A 296 3.63 9.98 -1.38
N PHE A 297 2.71 9.13 -1.83
CA PHE A 297 2.86 8.44 -3.10
C PHE A 297 2.70 9.37 -4.31
N SER A 298 1.77 10.32 -4.26
CA SER A 298 1.65 11.34 -5.30
C SER A 298 2.90 12.22 -5.38
N LEU A 299 3.54 12.53 -4.24
CA LEU A 299 4.78 13.30 -4.19
C LEU A 299 5.97 12.49 -4.74
N LEU A 300 6.11 11.23 -4.36
CA LEU A 300 7.15 10.35 -4.91
C LEU A 300 7.03 10.22 -6.44
N ARG A 301 5.80 10.19 -7.00
CA ARG A 301 5.60 10.21 -8.45
C ARG A 301 6.10 11.50 -9.09
N LYS A 302 5.95 12.65 -8.43
CA LYS A 302 6.38 13.95 -8.92
C LYS A 302 7.89 14.17 -8.85
N VAL A 303 8.63 13.41 -8.05
CA VAL A 303 10.09 13.55 -7.92
C VAL A 303 10.76 13.49 -9.29
N ASP A 304 10.34 12.60 -10.17
CA ASP A 304 10.91 12.42 -11.50
C ASP A 304 10.70 13.65 -12.43
N ASP A 305 9.69 14.49 -12.17
CA ASP A 305 9.38 15.69 -12.96
C ASP A 305 10.40 16.82 -12.71
N TYR A 306 11.12 16.77 -11.58
CA TYR A 306 12.10 17.79 -11.22
C TYR A 306 13.46 17.62 -11.93
N ASN A 307 13.70 16.48 -12.58
CA ASN A 307 14.94 16.16 -13.28
C ASN A 307 16.19 16.44 -12.42
N VAL A 308 16.18 15.94 -11.19
CA VAL A 308 17.27 16.03 -10.22
C VAL A 308 18.07 14.73 -10.17
N ASP A 309 19.31 14.80 -9.67
CA ASP A 309 20.18 13.64 -9.53
C ASP A 309 19.91 12.88 -8.24
N LEU A 310 19.49 13.60 -7.19
CA LEU A 310 19.20 13.06 -5.88
C LEU A 310 17.96 13.73 -5.26
N ALA A 311 17.07 12.94 -4.67
CA ALA A 311 16.01 13.41 -3.79
C ALA A 311 16.31 12.98 -2.36
N ILE A 312 16.40 13.93 -1.43
CA ILE A 312 16.62 13.65 0.01
C ILE A 312 15.29 13.86 0.73
N ILE A 313 14.89 12.90 1.55
CA ILE A 313 13.60 12.90 2.21
C ILE A 313 13.80 13.01 3.71
N GLU A 314 13.13 13.97 4.35
CA GLU A 314 13.05 14.05 5.80
C GLU A 314 12.30 12.83 6.37
N GLY A 315 12.93 12.17 7.33
CA GLY A 315 12.32 11.10 8.11
C GLY A 315 11.40 11.64 9.20
N MET A 316 10.66 10.72 9.82
CA MET A 316 9.71 11.04 10.90
C MET A 316 9.76 9.96 11.98
N SER A 317 9.03 10.16 13.08
CA SER A 317 8.91 9.16 14.13
C SER A 317 8.54 7.78 13.59
N GLN A 318 9.19 6.75 14.10
CA GLN A 318 8.92 5.34 13.77
C GLN A 318 7.81 4.74 14.66
N GLU A 319 6.95 5.59 15.25
CA GLU A 319 5.80 5.19 16.08
C GLU A 319 4.49 5.47 15.35
N GLY A 320 3.45 4.74 15.69
CA GLY A 320 2.13 4.92 15.12
C GLY A 320 2.11 4.91 13.58
N LEU A 321 1.45 5.90 12.98
CA LEU A 321 1.37 6.06 11.52
C LEU A 321 2.74 6.37 10.89
N GLY A 322 3.66 6.99 11.64
CA GLY A 322 5.00 7.28 11.16
C GLY A 322 5.78 6.01 10.77
N LEU A 323 5.62 4.92 11.51
CA LEU A 323 6.21 3.63 11.15
C LEU A 323 5.75 3.15 9.76
N ALA A 324 4.48 3.34 9.43
CA ALA A 324 3.94 2.95 8.14
C ALA A 324 4.52 3.79 6.99
N ILE A 325 4.64 5.10 7.19
CA ILE A 325 5.20 6.02 6.19
C ILE A 325 6.70 5.72 6.00
N ILE A 326 7.47 5.60 7.08
CA ILE A 326 8.91 5.26 7.02
C ILE A 326 9.13 3.93 6.32
N ASN A 327 8.32 2.91 6.60
CA ASN A 327 8.40 1.63 5.90
C ASN A 327 8.27 1.79 4.37
N ARG A 328 7.39 2.69 3.89
CA ARG A 328 7.24 3.00 2.45
C ARG A 328 8.43 3.77 1.90
N LEU A 329 8.93 4.75 2.66
CA LEU A 329 10.07 5.58 2.27
C LEU A 329 11.37 4.78 2.20
N ILE A 330 11.67 3.90 3.16
CA ILE A 330 12.84 3.01 3.10
C ILE A 330 12.82 2.20 1.80
N ARG A 331 11.65 1.66 1.41
CA ARG A 331 11.54 0.89 0.16
C ARG A 331 11.59 1.75 -1.09
N ALA A 332 11.05 2.98 -1.04
CA ALA A 332 11.16 3.95 -2.12
C ALA A 332 12.61 4.39 -2.36
N CYS A 333 13.39 4.49 -1.29
CA CYS A 333 14.82 4.78 -1.32
C CYS A 333 15.71 3.52 -1.55
N GLU A 334 15.12 2.36 -1.83
CA GLU A 334 15.86 1.11 -2.06
C GLU A 334 16.85 0.79 -0.93
N HIS A 335 16.44 1.05 0.33
CA HIS A 335 17.22 0.92 1.56
C HIS A 335 18.44 1.87 1.64
N ASP A 336 18.52 2.91 0.80
CA ASP A 336 19.50 3.98 0.99
C ASP A 336 18.96 4.99 2.01
N TYR A 337 19.30 4.78 3.26
CA TYR A 337 18.91 5.66 4.36
C TYR A 337 20.05 5.90 5.35
N VAL A 338 20.00 7.04 6.03
CA VAL A 338 20.90 7.44 7.11
C VAL A 338 20.07 7.59 8.37
N GLU A 339 20.42 6.83 9.40
CA GLU A 339 19.87 6.96 10.75
C GLU A 339 20.96 7.50 11.69
N ILE A 340 20.62 8.59 12.43
CA ILE A 340 21.58 9.36 13.24
C ILE A 340 21.05 9.49 14.67
#